data_539bbb7d07b53b6a8640f43a366802e4
#
_entry.id   539bbb7d07b53b6a8640f43a366802e4
#
_cell.length_a   1.000
_cell.length_b   1.000
_cell.length_c   1.000
_cell.angle_alpha   90.00
_cell.angle_beta   90.00
_cell.angle_gamma   90.00
#
_symmetry.space_group_name_H-M   'P 1'
#
loop_
_entity.id
_entity.type
_entity.pdbx_description
1 polymer ?
#
loop_
_entity_poly.entity_id
_entity_poly.type
_entity_poly.pdbx_seq_one_letter_code
_entity_poly.pdbx_strand_id
1 'polypeptide(L)'
;MCIRDRLYATPFTAALLTEKFKEKKIDISSFLKIVPLNSQIKLGAFEIDFVTLTHSILEPNGLSIKTPLGTILHTGDWKIDPNPLIGNKIDEEKLKKIGSSGVSAMICDSTNIFSPGRAGSESDVRDSLLRIMEVKTKRILVTSFASNVARMESIFYCAKKTGRSICLVGRSMHRIYKAARKCGYLKGLIEPLEPRDAKKVSKNKILYLVNGSQGEPMGAMNRIVNGSHPDVFLEEGDCVIFSSKIIPGNEKKLYNLQNQIVKNNIEIISEENAFVHVSGHPNRDDLKD
;
A
#
# COMPACT_ATOMS: atom_id res chain seq x y z
N MET A 1 -13.99 -24.28 23.15
CA MET A 1 -13.55 -24.72 21.81
C MET A 1 -12.69 -23.61 21.22
N CYS A 2 -11.39 -23.82 21.03
CA CYS A 2 -10.50 -22.81 20.46
C CYS A 2 -10.66 -22.81 18.94
N ILE A 3 -11.41 -21.87 18.39
CA ILE A 3 -11.68 -21.75 16.96
C ILE A 3 -10.44 -21.18 16.18
N ARG A 4 -9.35 -20.82 16.89
CA ARG A 4 -8.19 -20.12 16.31
C ARG A 4 -6.90 -20.78 16.72
N ASP A 5 -6.73 -22.04 16.34
CA ASP A 5 -5.51 -22.80 16.63
C ASP A 5 -4.44 -22.66 15.55
N ARG A 6 -4.77 -22.12 14.36
CA ARG A 6 -3.85 -21.92 13.25
C ARG A 6 -4.18 -20.68 12.42
N LEU A 7 -3.12 -19.98 12.02
CA LEU A 7 -3.16 -18.88 11.05
C LEU A 7 -2.36 -19.32 9.82
N TYR A 8 -2.96 -19.17 8.64
CA TYR A 8 -2.29 -19.39 7.36
C TYR A 8 -2.08 -18.04 6.70
N ALA A 9 -0.85 -17.74 6.29
CA ALA A 9 -0.52 -16.44 5.71
C ALA A 9 0.62 -16.58 4.71
N THR A 10 0.63 -15.74 3.68
CA THR A 10 1.77 -15.58 2.79
C THR A 10 2.96 -14.99 3.53
N PRO A 11 4.21 -15.11 3.01
CA PRO A 11 5.41 -14.63 3.70
C PRO A 11 5.33 -13.19 4.18
N PHE A 12 4.85 -12.27 3.35
CA PHE A 12 4.73 -10.86 3.72
C PHE A 12 3.69 -10.63 4.83
N THR A 13 2.51 -11.22 4.68
CA THR A 13 1.47 -11.15 5.72
C THR A 13 1.93 -11.78 7.03
N ALA A 14 2.63 -12.92 6.96
CA ALA A 14 3.22 -13.57 8.13
C ALA A 14 4.24 -12.67 8.84
N ALA A 15 5.11 -11.99 8.07
CA ALA A 15 6.07 -11.04 8.62
C ALA A 15 5.36 -9.87 9.34
N LEU A 16 4.31 -9.31 8.74
CA LEU A 16 3.52 -8.24 9.37
C LEU A 16 2.80 -8.69 10.65
N LEU A 17 2.19 -9.87 10.61
CA LEU A 17 1.53 -10.45 11.79
C LEU A 17 2.53 -10.66 12.93
N THR A 18 3.69 -11.24 12.62
CA THR A 18 4.74 -11.48 13.62
C THR A 18 5.16 -10.18 14.30
N GLU A 19 5.44 -9.11 13.54
CA GLU A 19 5.81 -7.81 14.10
C GLU A 19 4.67 -7.18 14.93
N LYS A 20 3.42 -7.28 14.45
CA LYS A 20 2.24 -6.73 15.13
C LYS A 20 1.96 -7.44 16.46
N PHE A 21 2.10 -8.77 16.50
CA PHE A 21 1.89 -9.55 17.71
C PHE A 21 3.06 -9.41 18.69
N LYS A 22 4.30 -9.26 18.18
CA LYS A 22 5.47 -8.98 19.01
C LYS A 22 5.34 -7.66 19.79
N GLU A 23 4.77 -6.61 19.18
CA GLU A 23 4.46 -5.36 19.88
C GLU A 23 3.51 -5.58 21.07
N LYS A 24 2.66 -6.60 21.01
CA LYS A 24 1.75 -7.00 22.09
C LYS A 24 2.34 -8.07 23.04
N LYS A 25 3.61 -8.43 22.85
CA LYS A 25 4.32 -9.49 23.60
C LYS A 25 3.66 -10.87 23.43
N ILE A 26 3.06 -11.13 22.26
CA ILE A 26 2.43 -12.42 21.94
C ILE A 26 3.30 -13.12 20.89
N ASP A 27 3.76 -14.33 21.19
CA ASP A 27 4.43 -15.20 20.21
C ASP A 27 3.38 -16.02 19.44
N ILE A 28 3.41 -15.89 18.11
CA ILE A 28 2.50 -16.60 17.20
C ILE A 28 3.19 -17.73 16.42
N SER A 29 4.46 -18.01 16.67
CA SER A 29 5.27 -18.95 15.91
C SER A 29 4.68 -20.38 15.92
N SER A 30 4.04 -20.79 17.00
CA SER A 30 3.47 -22.13 17.16
C SER A 30 2.22 -22.37 16.32
N PHE A 31 1.45 -21.33 16.01
CA PHE A 31 0.18 -21.45 15.26
C PHE A 31 0.17 -20.72 13.91
N LEU A 32 1.21 -19.94 13.57
CA LEU A 32 1.36 -19.33 12.26
C LEU A 32 2.00 -20.32 11.26
N LYS A 33 1.29 -20.58 10.19
CA LYS A 33 1.76 -21.40 9.06
C LYS A 33 1.97 -20.50 7.85
N ILE A 34 3.21 -20.44 7.36
CA ILE A 34 3.54 -19.68 6.15
C ILE A 34 3.19 -20.52 4.95
N VAL A 35 2.38 -19.96 4.05
CA VAL A 35 1.90 -20.60 2.84
C VAL A 35 2.59 -19.95 1.64
N PRO A 36 3.30 -20.71 0.79
CA PRO A 36 3.89 -20.19 -0.44
C PRO A 36 2.82 -19.60 -1.38
N LEU A 37 3.23 -18.62 -2.20
CA LEU A 37 2.36 -18.10 -3.25
C LEU A 37 1.94 -19.19 -4.23
N ASN A 38 0.73 -19.10 -4.76
CA ASN A 38 0.17 -20.09 -5.71
C ASN A 38 0.14 -21.55 -5.21
N SER A 39 0.22 -21.76 -3.90
CA SER A 39 0.17 -23.10 -3.31
C SER A 39 -1.27 -23.53 -2.98
N GLN A 40 -1.39 -24.80 -2.63
CA GLN A 40 -2.64 -25.40 -2.17
C GLN A 40 -2.46 -25.94 -0.75
N ILE A 41 -3.50 -25.82 0.07
CA ILE A 41 -3.57 -26.47 1.39
C ILE A 41 -4.85 -27.28 1.50
N LYS A 42 -4.81 -28.32 2.32
CA LYS A 42 -5.99 -29.16 2.63
C LYS A 42 -6.33 -29.04 4.11
N LEU A 43 -7.56 -28.68 4.40
CA LEU A 43 -8.09 -28.53 5.76
C LEU A 43 -9.36 -29.37 5.92
N GLY A 44 -9.21 -30.60 6.39
CA GLY A 44 -10.32 -31.56 6.44
C GLY A 44 -10.88 -31.83 5.04
N ALA A 45 -12.15 -31.50 4.83
CA ALA A 45 -12.84 -31.67 3.54
C ALA A 45 -12.63 -30.49 2.56
N PHE A 46 -11.89 -29.44 2.97
CA PHE A 46 -11.64 -28.26 2.15
C PHE A 46 -10.29 -28.38 1.46
N GLU A 47 -10.26 -28.16 0.14
CA GLU A 47 -9.03 -27.92 -0.63
C GLU A 47 -9.00 -26.43 -0.99
N ILE A 48 -7.96 -25.72 -0.57
CA ILE A 48 -7.87 -24.27 -0.70
C ILE A 48 -6.64 -23.94 -1.55
N ASP A 49 -6.90 -23.37 -2.74
CA ASP A 49 -5.88 -22.84 -3.63
C ASP A 49 -5.68 -21.35 -3.36
N PHE A 50 -4.44 -20.95 -3.15
CA PHE A 50 -4.01 -19.57 -3.16
C PHE A 50 -3.77 -19.15 -4.62
N VAL A 51 -4.47 -18.12 -5.07
CA VAL A 51 -4.39 -17.60 -6.43
C VAL A 51 -3.77 -16.21 -6.38
N THR A 52 -2.60 -16.05 -7.00
CA THR A 52 -1.93 -14.74 -7.01
C THR A 52 -2.75 -13.72 -7.80
N LEU A 53 -3.00 -12.59 -7.16
CA LEU A 53 -3.67 -11.42 -7.72
C LEU A 53 -2.72 -10.22 -7.68
N THR A 54 -3.17 -9.08 -8.16
CA THR A 54 -2.50 -7.78 -8.00
C THR A 54 -3.34 -6.85 -7.13
N HIS A 55 -2.68 -6.06 -6.29
CA HIS A 55 -3.27 -5.03 -5.43
C HIS A 55 -2.16 -4.07 -4.98
N SER A 56 -2.49 -3.08 -4.18
CA SER A 56 -1.51 -2.13 -3.63
C SER A 56 -0.63 -2.70 -2.52
N ILE A 57 -1.09 -3.74 -1.82
CA ILE A 57 -0.29 -4.50 -0.83
C ILE A 57 0.49 -5.62 -1.53
N LEU A 58 1.56 -6.09 -0.90
CA LEU A 58 2.33 -7.24 -1.38
C LEU A 58 1.58 -8.56 -1.17
N GLU A 59 1.79 -9.49 -2.11
CA GLU A 59 1.29 -10.87 -2.06
C GLU A 59 -0.23 -10.97 -1.89
N PRO A 60 -1.05 -10.18 -2.62
CA PRO A 60 -2.50 -10.33 -2.57
C PRO A 60 -2.89 -11.67 -3.18
N ASN A 61 -3.85 -12.36 -2.56
CA ASN A 61 -4.32 -13.65 -3.01
C ASN A 61 -5.82 -13.74 -2.98
N GLY A 62 -6.40 -14.29 -4.05
CA GLY A 62 -7.70 -14.90 -4.01
C GLY A 62 -7.61 -16.32 -3.45
N LEU A 63 -8.73 -16.84 -2.98
CA LEU A 63 -8.86 -18.21 -2.50
C LEU A 63 -9.91 -18.95 -3.33
N SER A 64 -9.50 -20.03 -3.98
CA SER A 64 -10.44 -21.01 -4.51
C SER A 64 -10.62 -22.11 -3.47
N ILE A 65 -11.82 -22.22 -2.92
CA ILE A 65 -12.17 -23.13 -1.83
C ILE A 65 -13.07 -24.21 -2.38
N LYS A 66 -12.50 -25.38 -2.62
CA LYS A 66 -13.24 -26.56 -3.07
C LYS A 66 -13.75 -27.33 -1.88
N THR A 67 -15.05 -27.64 -1.92
CA THR A 67 -15.77 -28.40 -0.91
C THR A 67 -16.51 -29.58 -1.56
N PRO A 68 -17.03 -30.55 -0.79
CA PRO A 68 -17.88 -31.61 -1.36
C PRO A 68 -19.16 -31.08 -2.04
N LEU A 69 -19.60 -29.85 -1.74
CA LEU A 69 -20.80 -29.23 -2.28
C LEU A 69 -20.55 -28.30 -3.47
N GLY A 70 -19.30 -28.03 -3.80
CA GLY A 70 -18.92 -27.15 -4.90
C GLY A 70 -17.73 -26.24 -4.56
N THR A 71 -17.38 -25.38 -5.50
CA THR A 71 -16.23 -24.44 -5.40
C THR A 71 -16.72 -23.04 -5.12
N ILE A 72 -16.09 -22.38 -4.14
CA ILE A 72 -16.29 -20.95 -3.83
C ILE A 72 -15.01 -20.22 -4.22
N LEU A 73 -15.14 -19.12 -4.96
CA LEU A 73 -14.04 -18.21 -5.24
C LEU A 73 -14.21 -16.95 -4.38
N HIS A 74 -13.22 -16.68 -3.52
CA HIS A 74 -13.11 -15.44 -2.76
C HIS A 74 -11.93 -14.63 -3.29
N THR A 75 -12.19 -13.48 -3.88
CA THR A 75 -11.12 -12.68 -4.51
C THR A 75 -10.20 -12.01 -3.49
N GLY A 76 -10.69 -11.70 -2.28
CA GLY A 76 -10.03 -10.68 -1.46
C GLY A 76 -10.06 -9.34 -2.17
N ASP A 77 -9.21 -8.41 -1.75
CA ASP A 77 -9.01 -7.15 -2.46
C ASP A 77 -8.07 -7.37 -3.65
N TRP A 78 -8.45 -6.86 -4.82
CA TRP A 78 -7.73 -7.11 -6.06
C TRP A 78 -7.88 -5.97 -7.07
N LYS A 79 -7.06 -5.96 -8.08
CA LYS A 79 -7.22 -5.20 -9.32
C LYS A 79 -6.51 -5.93 -10.46
N ILE A 80 -6.74 -5.52 -11.71
CA ILE A 80 -5.91 -5.91 -12.83
C ILE A 80 -4.85 -4.82 -13.04
N ASP A 81 -3.59 -5.12 -12.73
CA ASP A 81 -2.45 -4.27 -13.08
C ASP A 81 -1.60 -4.98 -14.13
N PRO A 82 -1.61 -4.50 -15.39
CA PRO A 82 -0.85 -5.16 -16.46
C PRO A 82 0.66 -5.03 -16.28
N ASN A 83 1.11 -4.01 -15.53
CA ASN A 83 2.52 -3.69 -15.32
C ASN A 83 2.83 -3.46 -13.83
N PRO A 84 2.63 -4.46 -12.96
CA PRO A 84 2.90 -4.31 -11.55
C PRO A 84 4.40 -4.05 -11.32
N LEU A 85 4.70 -3.01 -10.53
CA LEU A 85 6.07 -2.58 -10.23
C LEU A 85 6.76 -3.50 -9.23
N ILE A 86 5.97 -4.22 -8.44
CA ILE A 86 6.46 -5.10 -7.36
C ILE A 86 5.52 -6.30 -7.22
N GLY A 87 6.09 -7.44 -6.92
CA GLY A 87 5.33 -8.69 -6.82
C GLY A 87 5.11 -9.35 -8.19
N ASN A 88 4.22 -10.33 -8.22
CA ASN A 88 3.89 -11.10 -9.42
C ASN A 88 2.69 -10.49 -10.13
N LYS A 89 2.58 -10.75 -11.43
CA LYS A 89 1.34 -10.51 -12.19
C LYS A 89 0.22 -11.42 -11.72
N ILE A 90 -1.01 -11.04 -12.02
CA ILE A 90 -2.18 -11.88 -11.78
C ILE A 90 -2.04 -13.21 -12.53
N ASP A 91 -2.43 -14.31 -11.88
CA ASP A 91 -2.40 -15.65 -12.48
C ASP A 91 -3.71 -15.90 -13.24
N GLU A 92 -3.83 -15.29 -14.42
CA GLU A 92 -5.02 -15.39 -15.27
C GLU A 92 -5.32 -16.83 -15.70
N GLU A 93 -4.28 -17.64 -15.98
CA GLU A 93 -4.49 -19.04 -16.42
C GLU A 93 -5.12 -19.87 -15.31
N LYS A 94 -4.66 -19.68 -14.07
CA LYS A 94 -5.25 -20.34 -12.91
C LYS A 94 -6.69 -19.90 -12.67
N LEU A 95 -6.97 -18.60 -12.79
CA LEU A 95 -8.35 -18.07 -12.70
C LEU A 95 -9.27 -18.66 -13.78
N LYS A 96 -8.85 -18.68 -15.04
CA LYS A 96 -9.58 -19.29 -16.15
C LYS A 96 -9.85 -20.78 -15.91
N LYS A 97 -8.86 -21.52 -15.39
CA LYS A 97 -9.01 -22.92 -15.04
C LYS A 97 -10.06 -23.15 -13.93
N ILE A 98 -10.01 -22.30 -12.88
CA ILE A 98 -11.01 -22.34 -11.79
C ILE A 98 -12.40 -22.05 -12.34
N GLY A 99 -12.57 -21.01 -13.15
CA GLY A 99 -13.84 -20.66 -13.79
C GLY A 99 -14.39 -21.79 -14.65
N SER A 100 -13.53 -22.40 -15.50
CA SER A 100 -13.92 -23.52 -16.38
C SER A 100 -14.30 -24.79 -15.62
N SER A 101 -13.77 -25.01 -14.40
CA SER A 101 -14.14 -26.16 -13.57
C SER A 101 -15.47 -25.99 -12.82
N GLY A 102 -16.10 -24.81 -12.92
CA GLY A 102 -17.35 -24.45 -12.28
C GLY A 102 -17.16 -23.85 -10.89
N VAL A 103 -17.71 -22.63 -10.71
CA VAL A 103 -17.73 -21.90 -9.43
C VAL A 103 -19.18 -21.76 -8.98
N SER A 104 -19.50 -22.33 -7.82
CA SER A 104 -20.85 -22.31 -7.27
C SER A 104 -21.22 -20.96 -6.66
N ALA A 105 -20.23 -20.22 -6.13
CA ALA A 105 -20.40 -18.89 -5.57
C ALA A 105 -19.09 -18.10 -5.66
N MET A 106 -19.21 -16.79 -5.88
CA MET A 106 -18.08 -15.85 -5.86
C MET A 106 -18.33 -14.76 -4.82
N ILE A 107 -17.34 -14.53 -3.96
CA ILE A 107 -17.26 -13.38 -3.05
C ILE A 107 -16.22 -12.44 -3.64
N CYS A 108 -16.67 -11.32 -4.19
CA CYS A 108 -15.83 -10.43 -5.00
C CYS A 108 -15.75 -9.03 -4.40
N ASP A 109 -14.52 -8.46 -4.40
CA ASP A 109 -14.33 -7.04 -4.14
C ASP A 109 -14.99 -6.23 -5.26
N SER A 110 -15.94 -5.41 -4.88
CA SER A 110 -16.68 -4.50 -5.77
C SER A 110 -16.60 -3.03 -5.32
N THR A 111 -15.55 -2.68 -4.59
CA THR A 111 -15.38 -1.36 -3.96
C THR A 111 -15.56 -0.21 -4.94
N ASN A 112 -15.07 -0.34 -6.17
CA ASN A 112 -15.15 0.71 -7.19
C ASN A 112 -16.12 0.39 -8.33
N ILE A 113 -17.15 -0.44 -8.11
CA ILE A 113 -18.12 -0.82 -9.17
C ILE A 113 -18.78 0.37 -9.87
N PHE A 114 -18.94 1.51 -9.17
CA PHE A 114 -19.50 2.73 -9.75
C PHE A 114 -18.48 3.57 -10.54
N SER A 115 -17.18 3.28 -10.44
CA SER A 115 -16.14 3.96 -11.20
C SER A 115 -16.03 3.35 -12.60
N PRO A 116 -16.24 4.13 -13.69
CA PRO A 116 -16.11 3.62 -15.05
C PRO A 116 -14.64 3.34 -15.39
N GLY A 117 -14.42 2.56 -16.45
CA GLY A 117 -13.08 2.24 -16.95
C GLY A 117 -12.35 1.21 -16.09
N ARG A 118 -11.03 1.16 -16.26
CA ARG A 118 -10.11 0.27 -15.55
C ARG A 118 -9.35 0.99 -14.44
N ALA A 119 -8.89 0.25 -13.45
CA ALA A 119 -8.20 0.81 -12.28
C ALA A 119 -6.85 1.49 -12.61
N GLY A 120 -6.18 1.12 -13.70
CA GLY A 120 -4.89 1.67 -14.09
C GLY A 120 -3.68 1.04 -13.36
N SER A 121 -2.47 1.49 -13.69
CA SER A 121 -1.23 0.91 -13.19
C SER A 121 -0.47 1.83 -12.23
N GLU A 122 0.24 1.24 -11.27
CA GLU A 122 1.19 1.96 -10.40
C GLU A 122 2.37 2.53 -11.20
N SER A 123 2.72 1.96 -12.37
CA SER A 123 3.77 2.49 -13.26
C SER A 123 3.43 3.90 -13.75
N ASP A 124 2.17 4.15 -14.11
CA ASP A 124 1.74 5.46 -14.60
C ASP A 124 1.80 6.52 -13.49
N VAL A 125 1.46 6.13 -12.27
CA VAL A 125 1.61 7.01 -11.09
C VAL A 125 3.08 7.32 -10.80
N ARG A 126 3.99 6.33 -10.93
CA ARG A 126 5.43 6.55 -10.78
C ARG A 126 5.93 7.63 -11.73
N ASP A 127 5.58 7.52 -13.00
CA ASP A 127 6.01 8.46 -14.03
C ASP A 127 5.45 9.87 -13.79
N SER A 128 4.21 9.96 -13.35
CA SER A 128 3.60 11.23 -12.98
C SER A 128 4.27 11.85 -11.74
N LEU A 129 4.49 11.07 -10.68
CA LEU A 129 5.20 11.53 -9.48
C LEU A 129 6.61 12.01 -9.80
N LEU A 130 7.34 11.31 -10.70
CA LEU A 130 8.68 11.72 -11.11
C LEU A 130 8.65 13.11 -11.75
N ARG A 131 7.79 13.32 -12.75
CA ARG A 131 7.64 14.63 -13.41
C ARG A 131 7.30 15.75 -12.43
N ILE A 132 6.42 15.47 -11.47
CA ILE A 132 6.05 16.43 -10.43
C ILE A 132 7.27 16.78 -9.55
N MET A 133 8.03 15.79 -9.12
CA MET A 133 9.14 15.98 -8.19
C MET A 133 10.38 16.62 -8.84
N GLU A 134 10.59 16.44 -10.14
CA GLU A 134 11.72 17.02 -10.90
C GLU A 134 11.72 18.55 -10.87
N VAL A 135 10.55 19.16 -10.88
CA VAL A 135 10.42 20.64 -10.89
C VAL A 135 10.39 21.28 -9.50
N LYS A 136 10.39 20.50 -8.43
CA LYS A 136 10.32 21.03 -7.05
C LYS A 136 11.71 21.38 -6.51
N THR A 137 11.84 22.61 -6.03
CA THR A 137 13.12 23.18 -5.56
C THR A 137 13.27 23.19 -4.04
N LYS A 138 12.23 22.83 -3.28
CA LYS A 138 12.24 22.74 -1.82
C LYS A 138 11.93 21.32 -1.33
N ARG A 139 11.58 21.16 -0.06
CA ARG A 139 11.19 19.86 0.52
C ARG A 139 9.97 19.31 -0.16
N ILE A 140 9.97 18.00 -0.34
CA ILE A 140 8.80 17.25 -0.78
C ILE A 140 8.39 16.33 0.36
N LEU A 141 7.12 16.36 0.70
CA LEU A 141 6.50 15.43 1.62
C LEU A 141 5.41 14.69 0.87
N VAL A 142 5.52 13.37 0.79
CA VAL A 142 4.50 12.51 0.18
C VAL A 142 3.78 11.75 1.29
N THR A 143 2.46 11.86 1.31
CA THR A 143 1.65 11.05 2.22
C THR A 143 0.87 9.99 1.45
N SER A 144 0.91 8.75 1.93
CA SER A 144 0.23 7.61 1.33
C SER A 144 -0.16 6.56 2.37
N PHE A 145 -0.94 5.57 1.97
CA PHE A 145 -1.18 4.40 2.79
C PHE A 145 0.13 3.63 2.98
N ALA A 146 0.48 3.32 4.22
CA ALA A 146 1.71 2.58 4.51
C ALA A 146 1.70 1.17 3.88
N SER A 147 0.53 0.56 3.71
CA SER A 147 0.36 -0.75 3.08
C SER A 147 0.59 -0.75 1.58
N ASN A 148 0.56 0.41 0.91
CA ASN A 148 0.84 0.49 -0.52
C ASN A 148 2.36 0.45 -0.77
N VAL A 149 2.91 -0.78 -0.84
CA VAL A 149 4.34 -1.00 -1.02
C VAL A 149 4.79 -0.65 -2.44
N ALA A 150 3.93 -0.80 -3.44
CA ALA A 150 4.22 -0.38 -4.81
C ALA A 150 4.40 1.15 -4.90
N ARG A 151 3.56 1.92 -4.20
CA ARG A 151 3.71 3.37 -4.08
C ARG A 151 4.97 3.75 -3.31
N MET A 152 5.26 3.05 -2.22
CA MET A 152 6.51 3.23 -1.47
C MET A 152 7.72 3.05 -2.39
N GLU A 153 7.77 1.98 -3.17
CA GLU A 153 8.85 1.71 -4.13
C GLU A 153 8.96 2.82 -5.18
N SER A 154 7.84 3.28 -5.74
CA SER A 154 7.79 4.39 -6.70
C SER A 154 8.36 5.68 -6.13
N ILE A 155 8.06 5.99 -4.86
CA ILE A 155 8.57 7.18 -4.18
C ILE A 155 10.08 7.09 -3.93
N PHE A 156 10.59 5.90 -3.55
CA PHE A 156 12.03 5.66 -3.46
C PHE A 156 12.74 5.82 -4.82
N TYR A 157 12.13 5.28 -5.87
CA TYR A 157 12.62 5.46 -7.24
C TYR A 157 12.70 6.94 -7.62
N CYS A 158 11.63 7.71 -7.39
CA CYS A 158 11.59 9.14 -7.66
C CYS A 158 12.64 9.91 -6.84
N ALA A 159 12.82 9.57 -5.56
CA ALA A 159 13.85 10.17 -4.72
C ALA A 159 15.26 9.97 -5.31
N LYS A 160 15.58 8.72 -5.71
CA LYS A 160 16.84 8.39 -6.37
C LYS A 160 17.05 9.17 -7.67
N LYS A 161 16.02 9.23 -8.53
CA LYS A 161 16.08 9.91 -9.84
C LYS A 161 16.27 11.43 -9.70
N THR A 162 15.62 12.04 -8.70
CA THR A 162 15.73 13.49 -8.43
C THR A 162 16.91 13.85 -7.54
N GLY A 163 17.79 12.89 -7.20
CA GLY A 163 18.97 13.10 -6.35
C GLY A 163 18.60 13.54 -4.94
N ARG A 164 17.47 13.05 -4.40
CA ARG A 164 17.00 13.34 -3.04
C ARG A 164 17.27 12.16 -2.12
N SER A 165 17.68 12.46 -0.90
CA SER A 165 17.61 11.50 0.20
C SER A 165 16.15 11.28 0.59
N ILE A 166 15.81 10.11 1.11
CA ILE A 166 14.46 9.79 1.56
C ILE A 166 14.45 9.53 3.06
N CYS A 167 13.39 9.98 3.73
CA CYS A 167 13.14 9.70 5.14
C CYS A 167 11.73 9.12 5.32
N LEU A 168 11.62 7.98 5.98
CA LEU A 168 10.34 7.41 6.37
C LEU A 168 9.89 8.01 7.70
N VAL A 169 8.62 8.43 7.78
CA VAL A 169 8.06 9.02 8.99
C VAL A 169 6.76 8.33 9.36
N GLY A 170 6.73 7.80 10.59
CA GLY A 170 5.59 7.08 11.13
C GLY A 170 5.85 5.58 11.29
N ARG A 171 5.42 5.03 12.43
CA ARG A 171 5.67 3.63 12.82
C ARG A 171 5.19 2.61 11.78
N SER A 172 4.05 2.84 11.16
CA SER A 172 3.52 1.94 10.13
C SER A 172 4.38 1.92 8.87
N MET A 173 4.95 3.05 8.44
CA MET A 173 5.89 3.11 7.30
C MET A 173 7.11 2.24 7.56
N HIS A 174 7.75 2.41 8.71
CA HIS A 174 8.92 1.59 9.08
C HIS A 174 8.60 0.11 9.20
N ARG A 175 7.44 -0.25 9.77
CA ARG A 175 7.01 -1.64 9.91
C ARG A 175 6.84 -2.31 8.56
N ILE A 176 6.11 -1.68 7.65
CA ILE A 176 5.87 -2.18 6.30
C ILE A 176 7.19 -2.30 5.52
N TYR A 177 8.02 -1.26 5.56
CA TYR A 177 9.33 -1.27 4.91
C TYR A 177 10.20 -2.45 5.40
N LYS A 178 10.33 -2.62 6.72
CA LYS A 178 11.11 -3.73 7.31
C LYS A 178 10.55 -5.09 6.92
N ALA A 179 9.23 -5.27 6.96
CA ALA A 179 8.59 -6.52 6.57
C ALA A 179 8.83 -6.84 5.08
N ALA A 180 8.68 -5.83 4.20
CA ALA A 180 8.93 -5.99 2.77
C ALA A 180 10.40 -6.37 2.49
N ARG A 181 11.35 -5.70 3.13
CA ARG A 181 12.79 -6.02 3.04
C ARG A 181 13.10 -7.43 3.51
N LYS A 182 12.51 -7.86 4.62
CA LYS A 182 12.68 -9.22 5.17
C LYS A 182 12.19 -10.30 4.20
N CYS A 183 11.13 -10.02 3.45
CA CYS A 183 10.57 -10.92 2.44
C CYS A 183 11.27 -10.80 1.07
N GLY A 184 12.32 -10.01 0.96
CA GLY A 184 13.11 -9.89 -0.26
C GLY A 184 12.62 -8.84 -1.26
N TYR A 185 11.59 -8.06 -0.91
CA TYR A 185 11.13 -6.91 -1.68
C TYR A 185 11.95 -5.64 -1.36
N LEU A 186 11.78 -4.60 -2.16
CA LEU A 186 12.46 -3.30 -2.00
C LEU A 186 14.00 -3.41 -1.95
N LYS A 187 14.57 -4.42 -2.62
CA LYS A 187 16.02 -4.59 -2.74
C LYS A 187 16.62 -3.54 -3.68
N GLY A 188 17.85 -3.11 -3.38
CA GLY A 188 18.57 -2.14 -4.23
C GLY A 188 18.06 -0.70 -4.14
N LEU A 189 17.11 -0.41 -3.27
CA LEU A 189 16.69 0.96 -2.97
C LEU A 189 17.72 1.65 -2.06
N ILE A 190 17.75 2.99 -2.13
CA ILE A 190 18.54 3.80 -1.21
C ILE A 190 18.03 3.58 0.22
N GLU A 191 18.93 3.55 1.21
CA GLU A 191 18.52 3.42 2.60
C GLU A 191 17.86 4.72 3.09
N PRO A 192 16.70 4.63 3.76
CA PRO A 192 16.04 5.81 4.30
C PRO A 192 16.80 6.37 5.50
N LEU A 193 16.86 7.69 5.56
CA LEU A 193 17.43 8.40 6.71
C LEU A 193 16.47 8.36 7.91
N GLU A 194 17.04 8.39 9.10
CA GLU A 194 16.28 8.69 10.31
C GLU A 194 15.86 10.17 10.34
N PRO A 195 14.71 10.54 10.93
CA PRO A 195 14.22 11.92 10.94
C PRO A 195 15.24 12.94 11.48
N ARG A 196 16.02 12.57 12.49
CA ARG A 196 17.08 13.41 13.07
C ARG A 196 18.17 13.77 12.05
N ASP A 197 18.55 12.81 11.18
CA ASP A 197 19.57 13.03 10.18
C ASP A 197 19.01 13.71 8.93
N ALA A 198 17.78 13.39 8.57
CA ALA A 198 17.05 14.04 7.48
C ALA A 198 16.92 15.57 7.71
N LYS A 199 16.80 16.01 8.95
CA LYS A 199 16.75 17.42 9.35
C LYS A 199 18.00 18.21 8.95
N LYS A 200 19.16 17.54 8.82
CA LYS A 200 20.44 18.16 8.43
C LYS A 200 20.61 18.28 6.91
N VAL A 201 19.76 17.63 6.13
CA VAL A 201 19.82 17.62 4.66
C VAL A 201 19.21 18.89 4.10
N SER A 202 19.85 19.45 3.05
CA SER A 202 19.33 20.64 2.36
C SER A 202 17.90 20.44 1.87
N LYS A 203 17.06 21.49 1.95
CA LYS A 203 15.62 21.44 1.64
C LYS A 203 15.31 20.87 0.27
N ASN A 204 16.11 21.19 -0.73
CA ASN A 204 15.96 20.69 -2.10
C ASN A 204 16.48 19.26 -2.32
N LYS A 205 17.06 18.63 -1.30
CA LYS A 205 17.66 17.29 -1.35
C LYS A 205 17.02 16.29 -0.42
N ILE A 206 15.88 16.63 0.18
CA ILE A 206 15.13 15.73 1.07
C ILE A 206 13.72 15.49 0.59
N LEU A 207 13.30 14.24 0.68
CA LEU A 207 11.92 13.76 0.48
C LEU A 207 11.48 12.98 1.71
N TYR A 208 10.32 13.33 2.25
CA TYR A 208 9.69 12.59 3.35
C TYR A 208 8.55 11.74 2.83
N LEU A 209 8.52 10.46 3.20
CA LEU A 209 7.38 9.58 2.98
C LEU A 209 6.70 9.31 4.32
N VAL A 210 5.47 9.75 4.46
CA VAL A 210 4.76 9.80 5.75
C VAL A 210 3.42 9.07 5.70
N ASN A 211 2.98 8.53 6.84
CA ASN A 211 1.61 8.05 7.02
C ASN A 211 0.69 9.18 7.50
N GLY A 212 -0.61 8.93 7.51
CA GLY A 212 -1.60 9.91 7.96
C GLY A 212 -2.33 10.60 6.82
N SER A 213 -2.42 9.93 5.66
CA SER A 213 -3.06 10.45 4.44
C SER A 213 -4.58 10.67 4.57
N GLN A 214 -5.20 10.17 5.62
CA GLN A 214 -6.63 10.31 5.90
C GLN A 214 -6.92 11.31 7.04
N GLY A 215 -5.94 12.11 7.43
CA GLY A 215 -6.08 13.07 8.53
C GLY A 215 -6.19 12.40 9.90
N GLU A 216 -5.59 11.21 10.09
CA GLU A 216 -5.58 10.50 11.36
C GLU A 216 -4.90 11.34 12.45
N PRO A 217 -5.54 11.57 13.60
CA PRO A 217 -5.01 12.48 14.65
C PRO A 217 -3.61 12.08 15.14
N MET A 218 -3.33 10.78 15.22
CA MET A 218 -2.02 10.25 15.64
C MET A 218 -1.08 9.95 14.47
N GLY A 219 -1.49 10.27 13.24
CA GLY A 219 -0.68 10.10 12.02
C GLY A 219 0.52 11.07 12.00
N ALA A 220 1.60 10.65 11.36
CA ALA A 220 2.79 11.51 11.23
C ALA A 220 2.46 12.81 10.51
N MET A 221 1.64 12.76 9.46
CA MET A 221 1.22 13.93 8.70
C MET A 221 0.55 15.00 9.58
N ASN A 222 -0.40 14.59 10.41
CA ASN A 222 -1.11 15.53 11.30
C ASN A 222 -0.15 16.17 12.33
N ARG A 223 0.79 15.37 12.87
CA ARG A 223 1.80 15.88 13.81
C ARG A 223 2.77 16.88 13.16
N ILE A 224 3.14 16.65 11.91
CA ILE A 224 4.03 17.54 11.13
C ILE A 224 3.32 18.87 10.87
N VAL A 225 2.09 18.83 10.36
CA VAL A 225 1.32 20.02 10.02
C VAL A 225 0.98 20.87 11.25
N ASN A 226 0.70 20.23 12.40
CA ASN A 226 0.44 20.91 13.67
C ASN A 226 1.72 21.34 14.41
N GLY A 227 2.92 21.15 13.84
CA GLY A 227 4.18 21.54 14.47
C GLY A 227 4.57 20.70 15.70
N SER A 228 3.92 19.55 15.93
CA SER A 228 4.18 18.69 17.10
C SER A 228 5.13 17.52 16.82
N HIS A 229 5.64 17.39 15.59
CA HIS A 229 6.67 16.40 15.28
C HIS A 229 8.06 16.92 15.67
N PRO A 230 8.91 16.13 16.39
CA PRO A 230 10.16 16.64 16.96
C PRO A 230 11.21 17.01 15.92
N ASP A 231 11.25 16.32 14.78
CA ASP A 231 12.37 16.44 13.83
C ASP A 231 11.92 16.83 12.41
N VAL A 232 10.64 16.77 12.09
CA VAL A 232 10.12 17.07 10.75
C VAL A 232 9.10 18.21 10.85
N PHE A 233 9.34 19.24 10.05
CA PHE A 233 8.47 20.41 9.94
C PHE A 233 8.42 20.89 8.50
N LEU A 234 7.36 21.59 8.15
CA LEU A 234 7.15 22.21 6.86
C LEU A 234 7.27 23.73 6.97
N GLU A 235 7.71 24.33 5.88
CA GLU A 235 7.87 25.78 5.75
C GLU A 235 7.29 26.27 4.43
N GLU A 236 7.11 27.56 4.32
CA GLU A 236 6.66 28.21 3.10
C GLU A 236 7.42 27.74 1.85
N GLY A 237 6.67 27.38 0.82
CA GLY A 237 7.19 26.90 -0.46
C GLY A 237 7.61 25.42 -0.49
N ASP A 238 7.47 24.68 0.61
CA ASP A 238 7.55 23.23 0.58
C ASP A 238 6.33 22.67 -0.17
N CYS A 239 6.39 21.41 -0.60
CA CYS A 239 5.33 20.75 -1.36
C CYS A 239 4.86 19.49 -0.62
N VAL A 240 3.55 19.35 -0.47
CA VAL A 240 2.88 18.16 0.07
C VAL A 240 2.09 17.47 -1.03
N ILE A 241 2.39 16.19 -1.28
CA ILE A 241 1.70 15.34 -2.25
C ILE A 241 0.84 14.33 -1.50
N PHE A 242 -0.49 14.44 -1.66
CA PHE A 242 -1.45 13.44 -1.17
C PHE A 242 -1.61 12.33 -2.20
N SER A 243 -0.79 11.28 -2.07
CA SER A 243 -0.74 10.15 -2.99
C SER A 243 -1.67 9.02 -2.52
N SER A 244 -2.92 9.36 -2.24
CA SER A 244 -3.98 8.45 -1.79
C SER A 244 -5.36 9.03 -2.09
N LYS A 245 -6.34 8.16 -2.33
CA LYS A 245 -7.75 8.54 -2.42
C LYS A 245 -8.30 8.90 -1.04
N ILE A 246 -9.25 9.81 -1.00
CA ILE A 246 -10.00 10.14 0.21
C ILE A 246 -10.97 8.98 0.48
N ILE A 247 -10.88 8.39 1.67
CA ILE A 247 -11.85 7.39 2.12
C ILE A 247 -13.11 8.10 2.60
N PRO A 248 -14.31 7.71 2.10
CA PRO A 248 -15.57 8.30 2.55
C PRO A 248 -15.70 8.35 4.08
N GLY A 249 -16.09 9.52 4.61
CA GLY A 249 -16.17 9.81 6.04
C GLY A 249 -14.92 10.46 6.66
N ASN A 250 -13.81 10.57 5.90
CA ASN A 250 -12.61 11.26 6.36
C ASN A 250 -12.45 12.68 5.77
N GLU A 251 -13.37 13.11 4.89
CA GLU A 251 -13.27 14.35 4.14
C GLU A 251 -13.02 15.56 5.06
N LYS A 252 -13.83 15.71 6.09
CA LYS A 252 -13.73 16.84 7.03
C LYS A 252 -12.35 16.91 7.71
N LYS A 253 -11.83 15.77 8.13
CA LYS A 253 -10.50 15.70 8.79
C LYS A 253 -9.39 16.06 7.81
N LEU A 254 -9.49 15.54 6.58
CA LEU A 254 -8.49 15.77 5.55
C LEU A 254 -8.52 17.22 5.06
N TYR A 255 -9.68 17.80 4.80
CA TYR A 255 -9.79 19.20 4.39
C TYR A 255 -9.31 20.15 5.49
N ASN A 256 -9.57 19.85 6.77
CA ASN A 256 -9.00 20.64 7.86
C ASN A 256 -7.47 20.61 7.86
N LEU A 257 -6.87 19.42 7.60
CA LEU A 257 -5.43 19.27 7.48
C LEU A 257 -4.87 20.04 6.27
N GLN A 258 -5.51 19.93 5.11
CA GLN A 258 -5.13 20.66 3.91
C GLN A 258 -5.24 22.19 4.10
N ASN A 259 -6.29 22.66 4.74
CA ASN A 259 -6.45 24.09 5.05
C ASN A 259 -5.31 24.64 5.93
N GLN A 260 -4.81 23.83 6.88
CA GLN A 260 -3.66 24.25 7.68
C GLN A 260 -2.37 24.32 6.85
N ILE A 261 -2.18 23.40 5.90
CA ILE A 261 -1.03 23.39 4.97
C ILE A 261 -1.06 24.64 4.11
N VAL A 262 -2.20 24.95 3.49
CA VAL A 262 -2.37 26.14 2.62
C VAL A 262 -2.17 27.44 3.40
N LYS A 263 -2.65 27.54 4.64
CA LYS A 263 -2.45 28.72 5.51
C LYS A 263 -0.98 29.04 5.77
N ASN A 264 -0.10 28.04 5.66
CA ASN A 264 1.35 28.19 5.82
C ASN A 264 2.09 28.38 4.48
N ASN A 265 1.39 28.72 3.40
CA ASN A 265 1.93 28.91 2.05
C ASN A 265 2.69 27.68 1.54
N ILE A 266 2.21 26.49 1.86
CA ILE A 266 2.75 25.21 1.42
C ILE A 266 1.89 24.68 0.28
N GLU A 267 2.52 24.25 -0.81
CA GLU A 267 1.84 23.72 -1.98
C GLU A 267 1.21 22.36 -1.70
N ILE A 268 -0.01 22.14 -2.18
CA ILE A 268 -0.69 20.85 -2.13
C ILE A 268 -0.88 20.31 -3.55
N ILE A 269 -0.51 19.03 -3.71
CA ILE A 269 -0.80 18.22 -4.90
C ILE A 269 -1.62 17.01 -4.47
N SER A 270 -2.75 16.78 -5.12
CA SER A 270 -3.68 15.68 -4.85
C SER A 270 -4.26 15.12 -6.15
N GLU A 271 -5.11 14.11 -6.06
CA GLU A 271 -5.82 13.55 -7.24
C GLU A 271 -6.74 14.56 -7.94
N GLU A 272 -7.06 15.69 -7.31
CA GLU A 272 -7.87 16.75 -7.90
C GLU A 272 -7.11 17.57 -8.94
N ASN A 273 -5.78 17.67 -8.81
CA ASN A 273 -4.95 18.53 -9.67
C ASN A 273 -3.79 17.82 -10.38
N ALA A 274 -3.52 16.55 -10.04
CA ALA A 274 -2.50 15.76 -10.71
C ALA A 274 -2.76 14.25 -10.56
N PHE A 275 -2.21 13.46 -11.49
CA PHE A 275 -2.32 11.99 -11.42
C PHE A 275 -1.32 11.42 -10.40
N VAL A 276 -1.68 11.43 -9.14
CA VAL A 276 -0.81 11.00 -8.03
C VAL A 276 -1.30 9.75 -7.31
N HIS A 277 -2.43 9.20 -7.75
CA HIS A 277 -3.01 8.01 -7.15
C HIS A 277 -3.69 7.12 -8.19
N VAL A 278 -3.65 5.83 -7.96
CA VAL A 278 -4.46 4.79 -8.62
C VAL A 278 -5.01 3.87 -7.55
N SER A 279 -6.25 3.44 -7.72
CA SER A 279 -6.89 2.54 -6.77
C SER A 279 -6.22 1.17 -6.72
N GLY A 280 -6.25 0.52 -5.57
CA GLY A 280 -5.91 -0.88 -5.41
C GLY A 280 -7.07 -1.83 -5.77
N HIS A 281 -8.29 -1.32 -5.95
CA HIS A 281 -9.51 -2.09 -6.19
C HIS A 281 -9.96 -2.02 -7.64
N PRO A 282 -10.67 -3.05 -8.16
CA PRO A 282 -11.13 -3.09 -9.55
C PRO A 282 -12.19 -2.04 -9.81
N ASN A 283 -12.10 -1.37 -10.94
CA ASN A 283 -13.18 -0.55 -11.48
C ASN A 283 -14.20 -1.41 -12.23
N ARG A 284 -15.26 -0.77 -12.75
CA ARG A 284 -16.38 -1.47 -13.41
C ARG A 284 -15.94 -2.37 -14.55
N ASP A 285 -15.01 -1.92 -15.39
CA ASP A 285 -14.61 -2.70 -16.57
C ASP A 285 -13.62 -3.83 -16.22
N ASP A 286 -12.87 -3.71 -15.12
CA ASP A 286 -12.09 -4.82 -14.56
C ASP A 286 -12.97 -5.95 -14.01
N LEU A 287 -14.20 -5.62 -13.55
CA LEU A 287 -15.14 -6.58 -13.00
C LEU A 287 -15.95 -7.34 -14.06
N LYS A 288 -15.93 -6.87 -15.31
CA LYS A 288 -16.62 -7.53 -16.44
C LYS A 288 -15.76 -8.62 -17.09
N ASP A 289 -14.45 -8.47 -17.04
CA ASP A 289 -13.49 -9.40 -17.63
C ASP A 289 -13.27 -10.62 -16.76
#